data_b1a8f54722554b1b5409187267f83c12
#
_entry.id   b1a8f54722554b1b5409187267f83c12
#
_cell.length_a   1.000
_cell.length_b   1.000
_cell.length_c   1.000
_cell.angle_alpha   90.00
_cell.angle_beta   90.00
_cell.angle_gamma   90.00
#
_symmetry.space_group_name_H-M   'P 1'
#
loop_
_entity.id
_entity.type
_entity.pdbx_description
1 polymer ?
#
loop_
_entity_poly.entity_id
_entity_poly.type
_entity_poly.pdbx_seq_one_letter_code
_entity_poly.pdbx_strand_id
1 'polypeptide(L)'
;TNGSQSAFFYLFNLYAGRLSDGSRRRVLFPLAPEYIGYADAGLDEDLFVSAKPTIELLPEGQFKYHVDFEHLNIGDDVGLICVSRPTNPTGNVLTDEELIRLDALAQQRNIPLLIDNAYGLPFPGIIFSDVNPLWNPNIILCMSLSKLGLPGSRCGIVIADEKVISAISNMNGIISLSPGSLGPAIALEMIERGDLLRLSNEVIKPFYRQRVEQTIEVIRRYLPEERCLIHKPEGAIFLWLWFIDLPISTEILYQRLKQRGVLMVPGHYFFPGLEHEWPHTHQCMRMNYVPEPEQIEKGVQILAEEIERAHQEDAGKKKRYVGKR
;
A
#
# COMPACT_ATOMS: atom_id res chain seq x y z
N THR A 1 12.91 -7.16 14.41
CA THR A 1 13.69 -6.36 13.44
C THR A 1 13.57 -4.88 13.75
N ASN A 2 14.47 -4.06 13.16
CA ASN A 2 14.46 -2.59 13.32
C ASN A 2 13.35 -1.92 12.46
N GLY A 3 12.10 -2.29 12.73
CA GLY A 3 10.92 -1.97 11.94
C GLY A 3 10.68 -2.97 10.82
N SER A 4 9.44 -3.01 10.29
CA SER A 4 9.06 -3.90 9.19
C SER A 4 9.85 -3.64 7.91
N GLN A 5 10.31 -2.39 7.67
CA GLN A 5 11.13 -2.05 6.50
C GLN A 5 12.43 -2.88 6.44
N SER A 6 13.10 -3.10 7.59
CA SER A 6 14.27 -3.97 7.64
C SER A 6 13.91 -5.44 7.36
N ALA A 7 12.73 -5.88 7.80
CA ALA A 7 12.26 -7.24 7.50
C ALA A 7 12.02 -7.42 6.00
N PHE A 8 11.41 -6.46 5.31
CA PHE A 8 11.22 -6.52 3.86
C PHE A 8 12.55 -6.53 3.11
N PHE A 9 13.51 -5.70 3.52
CA PHE A 9 14.85 -5.75 2.94
C PHE A 9 15.48 -7.13 3.06
N TYR A 10 15.41 -7.76 4.25
CA TYR A 10 15.97 -9.12 4.43
C TYR A 10 15.21 -10.13 3.58
N LEU A 11 13.88 -10.13 3.62
CA LEU A 11 13.05 -11.14 2.95
C LEU A 11 13.16 -11.06 1.43
N PHE A 12 13.10 -9.85 0.86
CA PHE A 12 13.21 -9.70 -0.58
C PHE A 12 14.56 -10.19 -1.09
N ASN A 13 15.66 -9.85 -0.41
CA ASN A 13 16.99 -10.29 -0.81
C ASN A 13 17.32 -11.73 -0.40
N LEU A 14 16.53 -12.36 0.47
CA LEU A 14 16.63 -13.78 0.79
C LEU A 14 15.99 -14.65 -0.30
N TYR A 15 14.86 -14.21 -0.84
CA TYR A 15 14.04 -15.00 -1.77
C TYR A 15 14.18 -14.59 -3.24
N ALA A 16 14.78 -13.44 -3.51
CA ALA A 16 14.95 -12.91 -4.87
C ALA A 16 16.35 -12.36 -5.09
N GLY A 17 16.67 -12.03 -6.35
CA GLY A 17 17.99 -11.65 -6.81
C GLY A 17 18.74 -12.83 -7.44
N ARG A 18 20.05 -12.70 -7.57
CA ARG A 18 20.91 -13.77 -8.12
C ARG A 18 21.20 -14.81 -7.06
N LEU A 19 20.90 -16.06 -7.36
CA LEU A 19 21.19 -17.19 -6.49
C LEU A 19 22.58 -17.77 -6.77
N SER A 20 23.07 -18.58 -5.83
CA SER A 20 24.41 -19.21 -5.92
C SER A 20 24.58 -20.16 -7.10
N ASP A 21 23.48 -20.71 -7.62
CA ASP A 21 23.45 -21.58 -8.82
C ASP A 21 23.43 -20.79 -10.14
N GLY A 22 23.47 -19.46 -10.08
CA GLY A 22 23.42 -18.56 -11.23
C GLY A 22 22.00 -18.24 -11.73
N SER A 23 20.98 -18.88 -11.18
CA SER A 23 19.59 -18.53 -11.47
C SER A 23 19.23 -17.18 -10.86
N ARG A 24 18.14 -16.58 -11.37
CA ARG A 24 17.60 -15.32 -10.85
C ARG A 24 16.16 -15.53 -10.44
N ARG A 25 15.78 -14.92 -9.32
CA ARG A 25 14.40 -14.92 -8.84
C ARG A 25 13.90 -13.52 -8.57
N ARG A 26 12.59 -13.34 -8.67
CA ARG A 26 11.89 -12.06 -8.46
C ARG A 26 10.83 -12.17 -7.36
N VAL A 27 10.47 -11.03 -6.79
CA VAL A 27 9.30 -10.88 -5.91
C VAL A 27 8.11 -10.52 -6.78
N LEU A 28 7.02 -11.29 -6.68
CA LEU A 28 5.76 -11.02 -7.37
C LEU A 28 4.82 -10.24 -6.47
N PHE A 29 4.33 -9.09 -6.94
CA PHE A 29 3.15 -8.41 -6.42
C PHE A 29 1.94 -8.80 -7.27
N PRO A 30 1.05 -9.68 -6.78
CA PRO A 30 -0.09 -10.20 -7.57
C PRO A 30 -1.17 -9.16 -7.80
N LEU A 31 -1.06 -8.01 -7.14
CA LEU A 31 -1.95 -6.86 -7.26
C LEU A 31 -1.14 -5.59 -7.02
N ALA A 32 -0.96 -4.77 -8.06
CA ALA A 32 -0.44 -3.41 -7.92
C ALA A 32 -1.62 -2.40 -7.96
N PRO A 33 -1.56 -1.27 -7.26
CA PRO A 33 -0.38 -0.68 -6.64
C PRO A 33 -0.02 -1.27 -5.27
N GLU A 34 1.27 -1.15 -4.90
CA GLU A 34 1.84 -1.59 -3.64
C GLU A 34 2.74 -0.51 -3.02
N TYR A 35 3.26 -0.77 -1.82
CA TYR A 35 4.00 0.21 -1.05
C TYR A 35 5.26 0.71 -1.77
N ILE A 36 5.36 2.03 -1.94
CA ILE A 36 6.47 2.70 -2.63
C ILE A 36 7.86 2.31 -2.06
N GLY A 37 7.95 2.09 -0.74
CA GLY A 37 9.21 1.75 -0.09
C GLY A 37 9.75 0.35 -0.41
N TYR A 38 9.02 -0.46 -1.15
CA TYR A 38 9.55 -1.75 -1.61
C TYR A 38 10.53 -1.58 -2.77
N ALA A 39 10.30 -0.60 -3.64
CA ALA A 39 11.14 -0.38 -4.83
C ALA A 39 12.63 -0.23 -4.49
N ASP A 40 12.93 0.38 -3.34
CA ASP A 40 14.31 0.64 -2.89
C ASP A 40 14.89 -0.49 -2.00
N ALA A 41 14.14 -1.56 -1.76
CA ALA A 41 14.56 -2.64 -0.87
C ALA A 41 15.36 -3.77 -1.57
N GLY A 42 15.44 -3.74 -2.89
CA GLY A 42 16.22 -4.70 -3.68
C GLY A 42 17.69 -4.35 -3.79
N LEU A 43 18.58 -5.35 -3.70
CA LEU A 43 20.02 -5.20 -4.02
C LEU A 43 20.30 -5.39 -5.51
N ASP A 44 19.48 -6.17 -6.21
CA ASP A 44 19.55 -6.39 -7.63
C ASP A 44 18.56 -5.49 -8.38
N GLU A 45 18.93 -5.07 -9.58
CA GLU A 45 18.00 -4.44 -10.53
C GLU A 45 16.89 -5.43 -10.94
N ASP A 46 15.70 -4.94 -11.30
CA ASP A 46 14.52 -5.73 -11.71
C ASP A 46 14.15 -6.86 -10.74
N LEU A 47 14.28 -6.61 -9.43
CA LEU A 47 13.95 -7.58 -8.41
C LEU A 47 12.43 -7.87 -8.34
N PHE A 48 11.61 -6.96 -8.84
CA PHE A 48 10.16 -6.99 -8.70
C PHE A 48 9.45 -7.21 -10.02
N VAL A 49 8.30 -7.89 -9.95
CA VAL A 49 7.32 -7.99 -11.03
C VAL A 49 5.92 -7.80 -10.44
N SER A 50 5.07 -7.05 -11.14
CA SER A 50 3.71 -6.76 -10.70
C SER A 50 2.67 -7.18 -11.72
N ALA A 51 1.55 -7.70 -11.22
CA ALA A 51 0.34 -7.91 -12.02
C ALA A 51 -0.62 -6.71 -11.88
N LYS A 52 -1.34 -6.40 -12.97
CA LYS A 52 -2.43 -5.42 -12.95
C LYS A 52 -3.63 -6.03 -12.22
N PRO A 53 -4.36 -5.25 -11.40
CA PRO A 53 -5.62 -5.70 -10.81
C PRO A 53 -6.75 -5.68 -11.83
N THR A 54 -7.83 -6.41 -11.55
CA THR A 54 -9.14 -6.06 -12.06
C THR A 54 -9.70 -4.87 -11.27
N ILE A 55 -10.49 -4.02 -11.92
CA ILE A 55 -11.13 -2.85 -11.30
C ILE A 55 -12.64 -3.10 -11.28
N GLU A 56 -13.19 -3.20 -10.08
CA GLU A 56 -14.64 -3.20 -9.86
C GLU A 56 -15.11 -1.76 -9.61
N LEU A 57 -16.06 -1.29 -10.42
CA LEU A 57 -16.72 -0.01 -10.18
C LEU A 57 -17.87 -0.22 -9.21
N LEU A 58 -17.92 0.59 -8.16
CA LEU A 58 -18.90 0.52 -7.08
C LEU A 58 -19.80 1.76 -7.09
N PRO A 59 -20.96 1.72 -6.42
CA PRO A 59 -21.79 2.91 -6.21
C PRO A 59 -21.04 4.06 -5.53
N GLU A 60 -21.64 5.25 -5.58
CA GLU A 60 -21.15 6.47 -4.90
C GLU A 60 -19.74 6.91 -5.36
N GLY A 61 -19.42 6.65 -6.64
CA GLY A 61 -18.13 7.03 -7.20
C GLY A 61 -16.94 6.28 -6.56
N GLN A 62 -17.17 5.08 -6.09
CA GLN A 62 -16.11 4.23 -5.56
C GLN A 62 -15.65 3.19 -6.58
N PHE A 63 -14.49 2.61 -6.32
CA PHE A 63 -13.97 1.46 -7.04
C PHE A 63 -13.12 0.58 -6.11
N LYS A 64 -12.90 -0.67 -6.49
CA LYS A 64 -12.06 -1.61 -5.74
C LYS A 64 -11.15 -2.37 -6.68
N TYR A 65 -9.95 -2.65 -6.21
CA TYR A 65 -9.01 -3.55 -6.87
C TYR A 65 -9.16 -4.98 -6.36
N HIS A 66 -9.12 -5.93 -7.29
CA HIS A 66 -9.09 -7.36 -7.03
C HIS A 66 -7.91 -8.02 -7.75
N VAL A 67 -7.43 -9.13 -7.21
CA VAL A 67 -6.42 -9.94 -7.90
C VAL A 67 -7.02 -10.50 -9.19
N ASP A 68 -6.37 -10.24 -10.31
CA ASP A 68 -6.75 -10.83 -11.60
C ASP A 68 -6.20 -12.26 -11.71
N PHE A 69 -6.89 -13.20 -11.07
CA PHE A 69 -6.49 -14.60 -11.07
C PHE A 69 -6.56 -15.30 -12.42
N GLU A 70 -7.26 -14.72 -13.39
CA GLU A 70 -7.35 -15.30 -14.75
C GLU A 70 -6.08 -15.03 -15.55
N HIS A 71 -5.45 -13.89 -15.31
CA HIS A 71 -4.25 -13.47 -16.01
C HIS A 71 -2.99 -13.45 -15.13
N LEU A 72 -3.12 -13.83 -13.84
CA LEU A 72 -1.98 -13.88 -12.91
C LEU A 72 -0.99 -14.97 -13.35
N ASN A 73 0.17 -14.54 -13.81
CA ASN A 73 1.26 -15.44 -14.16
C ASN A 73 2.30 -15.51 -13.04
N ILE A 74 2.46 -16.68 -12.44
CA ILE A 74 3.53 -16.97 -11.48
C ILE A 74 4.60 -17.75 -12.23
N GLY A 75 5.59 -17.02 -12.78
CA GLY A 75 6.71 -17.61 -13.52
C GLY A 75 7.62 -18.46 -12.64
N ASP A 76 8.43 -19.31 -13.28
CA ASP A 76 9.41 -20.15 -12.56
C ASP A 76 10.54 -19.33 -11.91
N ASP A 77 10.69 -18.08 -12.33
CA ASP A 77 11.59 -17.09 -11.76
C ASP A 77 11.02 -16.34 -10.53
N VAL A 78 9.81 -16.65 -10.09
CA VAL A 78 9.24 -16.06 -8.87
C VAL A 78 9.74 -16.84 -7.66
N GLY A 79 10.36 -16.14 -6.70
CA GLY A 79 10.84 -16.72 -5.44
C GLY A 79 9.99 -16.38 -4.23
N LEU A 80 9.14 -15.36 -4.35
CA LEU A 80 8.30 -14.86 -3.25
C LEU A 80 7.07 -14.16 -3.83
N ILE A 81 5.89 -14.42 -3.27
CA ILE A 81 4.70 -13.58 -3.49
C ILE A 81 4.56 -12.65 -2.30
N CYS A 82 4.33 -11.35 -2.56
CA CYS A 82 4.16 -10.35 -1.51
C CYS A 82 2.87 -9.56 -1.71
N VAL A 83 2.10 -9.39 -0.65
CA VAL A 83 0.87 -8.59 -0.60
C VAL A 83 0.82 -7.75 0.67
N SER A 84 0.20 -6.59 0.60
CA SER A 84 -0.14 -5.77 1.78
C SER A 84 -1.63 -5.91 2.13
N ARG A 85 -1.96 -6.02 3.43
CA ARG A 85 -3.34 -6.14 3.89
C ARG A 85 -3.56 -5.41 5.22
N PRO A 86 -4.08 -4.17 5.20
CA PRO A 86 -4.47 -3.35 4.03
C PRO A 86 -3.27 -2.75 3.30
N THR A 87 -3.50 -2.41 2.03
CA THR A 87 -2.46 -1.88 1.15
C THR A 87 -2.21 -0.39 1.38
N ASN A 88 -0.97 0.00 1.41
CA ASN A 88 -0.53 1.35 1.14
C ASN A 88 -0.08 1.40 -0.33
N PRO A 89 -0.77 2.09 -1.25
CA PRO A 89 -1.42 3.40 -1.05
C PRO A 89 -2.95 3.38 -0.94
N THR A 90 -3.62 2.29 -1.29
CA THR A 90 -5.04 2.27 -1.65
C THR A 90 -6.01 2.11 -0.48
N GLY A 91 -5.53 1.57 0.64
CA GLY A 91 -6.41 1.10 1.70
C GLY A 91 -7.16 -0.20 1.34
N ASN A 92 -6.81 -0.83 0.21
CA ASN A 92 -7.44 -2.09 -0.22
C ASN A 92 -7.19 -3.20 0.80
N VAL A 93 -8.21 -3.98 1.08
CA VAL A 93 -8.12 -5.20 1.89
C VAL A 93 -8.48 -6.38 1.01
N LEU A 94 -7.50 -7.24 0.74
CA LEU A 94 -7.76 -8.52 0.08
C LEU A 94 -8.79 -9.32 0.87
N THR A 95 -9.75 -9.91 0.20
CA THR A 95 -10.73 -10.81 0.84
C THR A 95 -10.04 -12.05 1.40
N ASP A 96 -10.71 -12.75 2.31
CA ASP A 96 -10.17 -14.01 2.86
C ASP A 96 -9.99 -15.03 1.74
N GLU A 97 -10.92 -15.09 0.77
CA GLU A 97 -10.87 -15.99 -0.40
C GLU A 97 -9.69 -15.67 -1.32
N GLU A 98 -9.43 -14.38 -1.62
CA GLU A 98 -8.29 -13.97 -2.42
C GLU A 98 -6.97 -14.38 -1.76
N LEU A 99 -6.87 -14.17 -0.45
CA LEU A 99 -5.66 -14.50 0.31
C LEU A 99 -5.42 -16.02 0.38
N ILE A 100 -6.47 -16.81 0.65
CA ILE A 100 -6.41 -18.28 0.66
C ILE A 100 -6.01 -18.81 -0.73
N ARG A 101 -6.54 -18.23 -1.80
CA ARG A 101 -6.21 -18.63 -3.17
C ARG A 101 -4.76 -18.30 -3.52
N LEU A 102 -4.25 -17.13 -3.11
CA LEU A 102 -2.84 -16.76 -3.29
C LEU A 102 -1.90 -17.71 -2.53
N ASP A 103 -2.24 -18.05 -1.29
CA ASP A 103 -1.45 -19.00 -0.50
C ASP A 103 -1.43 -20.40 -1.14
N ALA A 104 -2.58 -20.88 -1.63
CA ALA A 104 -2.64 -22.14 -2.34
C ALA A 104 -1.76 -22.15 -3.61
N LEU A 105 -1.76 -21.08 -4.38
CA LEU A 105 -0.89 -20.93 -5.55
C LEU A 105 0.60 -20.87 -5.16
N ALA A 106 0.94 -20.18 -4.07
CA ALA A 106 2.29 -20.12 -3.55
C ALA A 106 2.79 -21.51 -3.10
N GLN A 107 1.96 -22.26 -2.37
CA GLN A 107 2.26 -23.63 -1.95
C GLN A 107 2.48 -24.58 -3.13
N GLN A 108 1.66 -24.49 -4.18
CA GLN A 108 1.81 -25.30 -5.42
C GLN A 108 3.16 -25.04 -6.10
N ARG A 109 3.72 -23.85 -5.95
CA ARG A 109 5.02 -23.45 -6.51
C ARG A 109 6.19 -23.63 -5.53
N ASN A 110 5.93 -24.09 -4.29
CA ASN A 110 6.91 -24.17 -3.19
C ASN A 110 7.62 -22.84 -2.92
N ILE A 111 6.89 -21.73 -2.97
CA ILE A 111 7.35 -20.40 -2.63
C ILE A 111 6.51 -19.84 -1.48
N PRO A 112 7.06 -18.99 -0.60
CA PRO A 112 6.29 -18.41 0.50
C PRO A 112 5.36 -17.29 0.02
N LEU A 113 4.30 -17.03 0.81
CA LEU A 113 3.47 -15.85 0.72
C LEU A 113 3.85 -14.89 1.85
N LEU A 114 4.37 -13.72 1.52
CA LEU A 114 4.64 -12.63 2.46
C LEU A 114 3.44 -11.70 2.55
N ILE A 115 2.95 -11.50 3.77
CA ILE A 115 1.87 -10.56 4.05
C ILE A 115 2.43 -9.37 4.85
N ASP A 116 2.42 -8.18 4.24
CA ASP A 116 2.62 -6.94 4.97
C ASP A 116 1.36 -6.57 5.74
N ASN A 117 1.43 -6.74 7.04
CA ASN A 117 0.35 -6.50 7.97
C ASN A 117 0.60 -5.26 8.85
N ALA A 118 1.33 -4.26 8.33
CA ALA A 118 1.70 -3.08 9.10
C ALA A 118 0.50 -2.26 9.59
N TYR A 119 -0.66 -2.36 8.93
CA TYR A 119 -1.92 -1.74 9.31
C TYR A 119 -2.97 -2.74 9.77
N GLY A 120 -2.71 -4.03 9.65
CA GLY A 120 -3.70 -5.10 9.74
C GLY A 120 -3.93 -5.65 11.14
N LEU A 121 -4.56 -6.84 11.17
CA LEU A 121 -4.93 -7.55 12.39
C LEU A 121 -3.75 -8.35 12.96
N PRO A 122 -3.68 -8.58 14.28
CA PRO A 122 -4.65 -8.12 15.30
C PRO A 122 -4.42 -6.68 15.75
N PHE A 123 -3.27 -6.10 15.45
CA PHE A 123 -2.93 -4.70 15.70
C PHE A 123 -2.03 -4.15 14.57
N PRO A 124 -2.11 -2.84 14.24
CA PRO A 124 -2.93 -1.78 14.83
C PRO A 124 -4.43 -1.89 14.50
N GLY A 125 -4.85 -2.85 13.68
CA GLY A 125 -6.25 -3.16 13.40
C GLY A 125 -6.99 -2.07 12.60
N ILE A 126 -6.27 -1.30 11.77
CA ILE A 126 -6.87 -0.26 10.92
C ILE A 126 -7.48 -0.93 9.68
N ILE A 127 -8.46 -1.77 9.90
CA ILE A 127 -9.26 -2.47 8.88
C ILE A 127 -10.73 -2.22 9.20
N PHE A 128 -11.49 -1.80 8.18
CA PHE A 128 -12.90 -1.41 8.30
C PHE A 128 -13.86 -2.44 7.70
N SER A 129 -13.33 -3.39 6.90
CA SER A 129 -14.04 -4.56 6.40
C SER A 129 -13.97 -5.74 7.38
N ASP A 130 -14.86 -6.70 7.19
CA ASP A 130 -14.90 -7.93 7.99
C ASP A 130 -14.00 -8.98 7.34
N VAL A 131 -12.86 -9.25 7.96
CA VAL A 131 -11.85 -10.19 7.49
C VAL A 131 -11.15 -10.87 8.67
N ASN A 132 -10.58 -12.04 8.41
CA ASN A 132 -9.90 -12.84 9.41
C ASN A 132 -8.39 -12.84 9.20
N PRO A 133 -7.59 -12.93 10.29
CA PRO A 133 -6.16 -13.22 10.17
C PRO A 133 -5.94 -14.59 9.54
N LEU A 134 -5.01 -14.69 8.61
CA LEU A 134 -4.58 -15.96 8.04
C LEU A 134 -3.10 -16.17 8.33
N TRP A 135 -2.79 -17.37 8.85
CA TRP A 135 -1.41 -17.81 9.01
C TRP A 135 -1.30 -19.34 8.90
N ASN A 136 -0.24 -19.79 8.27
CA ASN A 136 0.21 -21.18 8.23
C ASN A 136 1.74 -21.18 7.98
N PRO A 137 2.44 -22.33 8.03
CA PRO A 137 3.91 -22.38 7.85
C PRO A 137 4.44 -21.84 6.51
N ASN A 138 3.61 -21.72 5.47
CA ASN A 138 3.98 -21.13 4.18
C ASN A 138 3.89 -19.59 4.17
N ILE A 139 3.24 -19.01 5.18
CA ILE A 139 3.01 -17.56 5.27
C ILE A 139 4.09 -16.92 6.15
N ILE A 140 4.65 -15.83 5.63
CA ILE A 140 5.51 -14.92 6.38
C ILE A 140 4.67 -13.68 6.69
N LEU A 141 4.35 -13.46 7.97
CA LEU A 141 3.57 -12.31 8.41
C LEU A 141 4.48 -11.23 8.99
N CYS A 142 4.48 -10.03 8.40
CA CYS A 142 5.24 -8.88 8.89
C CYS A 142 4.31 -7.85 9.54
N MET A 143 4.60 -7.49 10.79
CA MET A 143 3.84 -6.54 11.59
C MET A 143 4.74 -5.41 12.08
N SER A 144 4.15 -4.29 12.52
CA SER A 144 4.88 -3.12 12.98
C SER A 144 4.15 -2.39 14.10
N LEU A 145 4.91 -1.87 15.07
CA LEU A 145 4.37 -0.98 16.10
C LEU A 145 4.25 0.48 15.61
N SER A 146 4.77 0.80 14.42
CA SER A 146 4.77 2.17 13.90
C SER A 146 3.37 2.78 13.79
N LYS A 147 2.38 1.98 13.38
CA LYS A 147 1.01 2.44 13.18
C LYS A 147 0.13 2.32 14.42
N LEU A 148 0.67 1.73 15.47
CA LEU A 148 0.10 1.75 16.81
C LEU A 148 0.38 3.07 17.57
N GLY A 149 1.15 3.99 16.97
CA GLY A 149 1.58 5.24 17.58
C GLY A 149 3.04 5.24 18.06
N LEU A 150 3.80 4.19 17.77
CA LEU A 150 5.17 4.01 18.20
C LEU A 150 6.19 3.96 17.04
N PRO A 151 6.15 4.91 16.06
CA PRO A 151 7.04 4.85 14.90
C PRO A 151 8.51 4.97 15.27
N GLY A 152 8.83 5.77 16.29
CA GLY A 152 10.21 5.98 16.77
C GLY A 152 10.82 4.78 17.48
N SER A 153 10.01 3.82 17.95
CA SER A 153 10.51 2.60 18.59
C SER A 153 11.22 1.64 17.64
N ARG A 154 11.05 1.82 16.33
CA ARG A 154 11.62 1.00 15.25
C ARG A 154 11.47 -0.50 15.51
N CYS A 155 10.26 -0.93 15.88
CA CYS A 155 9.96 -2.33 16.17
C CYS A 155 9.12 -2.96 15.05
N GLY A 156 9.68 -3.98 14.40
CA GLY A 156 9.00 -4.87 13.45
C GLY A 156 8.97 -6.29 14.00
N ILE A 157 7.87 -6.98 13.75
CA ILE A 157 7.62 -8.36 14.19
C ILE A 157 7.45 -9.21 12.95
N VAL A 158 8.17 -10.34 12.89
CA VAL A 158 8.04 -11.33 11.80
C VAL A 158 7.60 -12.65 12.42
N ILE A 159 6.55 -13.22 11.87
CA ILE A 159 6.03 -14.54 12.23
C ILE A 159 6.17 -15.41 10.98
N ALA A 160 6.96 -16.48 11.07
CA ALA A 160 7.24 -17.37 9.94
C ALA A 160 7.78 -18.73 10.44
N ASP A 161 8.05 -19.65 9.50
CA ASP A 161 8.75 -20.89 9.77
C ASP A 161 10.14 -20.63 10.40
N GLU A 162 10.62 -21.55 11.24
CA GLU A 162 11.88 -21.43 11.99
C GLU A 162 13.09 -21.15 11.08
N LYS A 163 13.13 -21.77 9.89
CA LYS A 163 14.24 -21.56 8.94
C LYS A 163 14.29 -20.12 8.44
N VAL A 164 13.13 -19.52 8.17
CA VAL A 164 12.99 -18.11 7.75
C VAL A 164 13.45 -17.20 8.88
N ILE A 165 12.97 -17.45 10.11
CA ILE A 165 13.36 -16.67 11.29
C ILE A 165 14.86 -16.76 11.56
N SER A 166 15.45 -17.94 11.44
CA SER A 166 16.90 -18.14 11.59
C SER A 166 17.69 -17.36 10.55
N ALA A 167 17.26 -17.36 9.28
CA ALA A 167 17.90 -16.60 8.21
C ALA A 167 17.83 -15.09 8.47
N ILE A 168 16.64 -14.57 8.81
CA ILE A 168 16.47 -13.15 9.16
C ILE A 168 17.32 -12.75 10.36
N SER A 169 17.36 -13.61 11.39
CA SER A 169 18.16 -13.36 12.60
C SER A 169 19.65 -13.25 12.27
N ASN A 170 20.17 -14.13 11.43
CA ASN A 170 21.56 -14.10 10.98
C ASN A 170 21.87 -12.83 10.18
N MET A 171 21.03 -12.46 9.22
CA MET A 171 21.18 -11.22 8.43
C MET A 171 21.12 -9.99 9.33
N ASN A 172 20.17 -9.94 10.26
CA ASN A 172 20.05 -8.84 11.22
C ASN A 172 21.27 -8.78 12.16
N GLY A 173 21.82 -9.91 12.56
CA GLY A 173 23.04 -9.99 13.34
C GLY A 173 24.26 -9.37 12.65
N ILE A 174 24.36 -9.53 11.32
CA ILE A 174 25.44 -8.92 10.52
C ILE A 174 25.21 -7.40 10.36
N ILE A 175 23.99 -6.98 10.08
CA ILE A 175 23.69 -5.56 9.74
C ILE A 175 23.57 -4.68 10.99
N SER A 176 22.99 -5.20 12.07
CA SER A 176 22.59 -4.40 13.24
C SER A 176 23.10 -4.97 14.57
N LEU A 177 23.83 -6.09 14.57
CA LEU A 177 24.20 -6.90 15.73
C LEU A 177 22.98 -7.44 16.48
N SER A 178 22.07 -6.57 16.91
CA SER A 178 20.78 -6.91 17.52
C SER A 178 19.72 -5.84 17.18
N PRO A 179 18.44 -6.19 17.19
CA PRO A 179 17.38 -5.17 17.12
C PRO A 179 17.36 -4.33 18.40
N GLY A 180 16.89 -3.07 18.30
CA GLY A 180 16.71 -2.22 19.46
C GLY A 180 15.74 -2.82 20.48
N SER A 181 16.07 -2.75 21.77
CA SER A 181 15.28 -3.35 22.86
C SER A 181 14.11 -2.50 23.33
N LEU A 182 14.10 -1.19 23.07
CA LEU A 182 13.06 -0.27 23.57
C LEU A 182 11.65 -0.63 23.05
N GLY A 183 11.52 -0.89 21.76
CA GLY A 183 10.23 -1.27 21.17
C GLY A 183 9.66 -2.56 21.76
N PRO A 184 10.44 -3.68 21.79
CA PRO A 184 10.02 -4.90 22.44
C PRO A 184 9.67 -4.73 23.92
N ALA A 185 10.42 -3.92 24.69
CA ALA A 185 10.13 -3.70 26.11
C ALA A 185 8.79 -2.98 26.32
N ILE A 186 8.50 -1.94 25.54
CA ILE A 186 7.20 -1.27 25.58
C ILE A 186 6.08 -2.21 25.15
N ALA A 187 6.28 -2.97 24.07
CA ALA A 187 5.28 -3.91 23.58
C ALA A 187 4.96 -5.03 24.59
N LEU A 188 5.95 -5.54 25.29
CA LEU A 188 5.76 -6.61 26.27
C LEU A 188 4.76 -6.19 27.36
N GLU A 189 4.94 -5.02 27.96
CA GLU A 189 4.06 -4.52 28.99
C GLU A 189 2.62 -4.31 28.47
N MET A 190 2.50 -3.79 27.24
CA MET A 190 1.20 -3.58 26.60
C MET A 190 0.50 -4.90 26.25
N ILE A 191 1.25 -5.94 25.86
CA ILE A 191 0.71 -7.27 25.58
C ILE A 191 0.23 -7.93 26.87
N GLU A 192 1.05 -7.93 27.93
CA GLU A 192 0.72 -8.54 29.22
C GLU A 192 -0.54 -7.93 29.85
N ARG A 193 -0.77 -6.62 29.64
CA ARG A 193 -1.96 -5.93 30.11
C ARG A 193 -3.17 -6.02 29.16
N GLY A 194 -3.00 -6.56 27.96
CA GLY A 194 -4.03 -6.56 26.90
C GLY A 194 -4.27 -5.18 26.26
N ASP A 195 -3.45 -4.19 26.59
CA ASP A 195 -3.61 -2.80 26.13
C ASP A 195 -3.45 -2.67 24.60
N LEU A 196 -2.59 -3.48 23.97
CA LEU A 196 -2.39 -3.48 22.52
C LEU A 196 -3.69 -3.70 21.75
N LEU A 197 -4.42 -4.74 22.10
CA LEU A 197 -5.68 -5.09 21.43
C LEU A 197 -6.79 -4.11 21.80
N ARG A 198 -6.84 -3.68 23.06
CA ARG A 198 -7.81 -2.70 23.52
C ARG A 198 -7.65 -1.36 22.79
N LEU A 199 -6.43 -0.82 22.72
CA LEU A 199 -6.15 0.42 21.98
C LEU A 199 -6.48 0.28 20.50
N SER A 200 -6.14 -0.84 19.87
CA SER A 200 -6.45 -1.09 18.47
C SER A 200 -7.95 -1.05 18.19
N ASN A 201 -8.76 -1.75 19.01
CA ASN A 201 -10.18 -1.90 18.77
C ASN A 201 -11.02 -0.71 19.25
N GLU A 202 -10.67 -0.13 20.41
CA GLU A 202 -11.48 0.89 21.06
C GLU A 202 -11.06 2.32 20.74
N VAL A 203 -9.81 2.53 20.29
CA VAL A 203 -9.28 3.88 20.04
C VAL A 203 -8.85 4.05 18.58
N ILE A 204 -7.91 3.23 18.10
CA ILE A 204 -7.25 3.43 16.81
C ILE A 204 -8.22 3.21 15.64
N LYS A 205 -8.87 2.05 15.60
CA LYS A 205 -9.81 1.71 14.53
C LYS A 205 -10.99 2.68 14.42
N PRO A 206 -11.72 3.03 15.53
CA PRO A 206 -12.79 4.01 15.47
C PRO A 206 -12.33 5.40 15.05
N PHE A 207 -11.17 5.85 15.54
CA PHE A 207 -10.59 7.15 15.17
C PHE A 207 -10.36 7.25 13.66
N TYR A 208 -9.68 6.28 13.06
CA TYR A 208 -9.38 6.33 11.62
C TYR A 208 -10.62 6.10 10.77
N ARG A 209 -11.59 5.28 11.22
CA ARG A 209 -12.87 5.12 10.53
C ARG A 209 -13.62 6.45 10.45
N GLN A 210 -13.76 7.14 11.55
CA GLN A 210 -14.41 8.46 11.58
C GLN A 210 -13.69 9.47 10.68
N ARG A 211 -12.35 9.51 10.72
CA ARG A 211 -11.55 10.43 9.90
C ARG A 211 -11.71 10.17 8.41
N VAL A 212 -11.74 8.94 7.97
CA VAL A 212 -11.91 8.61 6.55
C VAL A 212 -13.30 8.98 6.05
N GLU A 213 -14.35 8.70 6.83
CA GLU A 213 -15.73 9.06 6.50
C GLU A 213 -15.88 10.59 6.33
N GLN A 214 -15.43 11.36 7.30
CA GLN A 214 -15.41 12.83 7.22
C GLN A 214 -14.62 13.35 6.01
N THR A 215 -13.48 12.73 5.70
CA THR A 215 -12.66 13.16 4.57
C THR A 215 -13.35 12.89 3.23
N ILE A 216 -14.06 11.77 3.09
CA ILE A 216 -14.84 11.45 1.88
C ILE A 216 -15.97 12.47 1.70
N GLU A 217 -16.68 12.84 2.76
CA GLU A 217 -17.71 13.88 2.70
C GLU A 217 -17.13 15.23 2.20
N VAL A 218 -15.94 15.60 2.68
CA VAL A 218 -15.24 16.81 2.21
C VAL A 218 -14.87 16.66 0.72
N ILE A 219 -14.31 15.54 0.30
CA ILE A 219 -13.94 15.32 -1.12
C ILE A 219 -15.19 15.44 -2.00
N ARG A 220 -16.30 14.81 -1.64
CA ARG A 220 -17.55 14.84 -2.43
C ARG A 220 -18.19 16.22 -2.51
N ARG A 221 -17.96 17.09 -1.53
CA ARG A 221 -18.41 18.50 -1.56
C ARG A 221 -17.75 19.32 -2.67
N TYR A 222 -16.48 19.03 -2.98
CA TYR A 222 -15.67 19.81 -3.92
C TYR A 222 -15.37 19.09 -5.25
N LEU A 223 -15.36 17.75 -5.23
CA LEU A 223 -15.03 16.89 -6.37
C LEU A 223 -16.16 15.88 -6.60
N PRO A 224 -17.00 16.08 -7.63
CA PRO A 224 -18.06 15.14 -7.97
C PRO A 224 -17.50 13.82 -8.52
N GLU A 225 -18.33 12.78 -8.51
CA GLU A 225 -17.97 11.41 -8.90
C GLU A 225 -17.44 11.32 -10.33
N GLU A 226 -17.98 12.11 -11.24
CA GLU A 226 -17.57 12.16 -12.65
C GLU A 226 -16.14 12.66 -12.84
N ARG A 227 -15.57 13.30 -11.83
CA ARG A 227 -14.20 13.82 -11.85
C ARG A 227 -13.22 13.01 -11.05
N CYS A 228 -13.69 12.36 -9.99
CA CYS A 228 -12.83 11.67 -9.05
C CYS A 228 -13.53 10.44 -8.45
N LEU A 229 -13.02 9.26 -8.79
CA LEU A 229 -13.37 8.04 -8.09
C LEU A 229 -12.44 7.85 -6.87
N ILE A 230 -12.99 7.26 -5.82
CA ILE A 230 -12.25 6.96 -4.58
C ILE A 230 -12.17 5.46 -4.44
N HIS A 231 -10.97 4.90 -4.26
CA HIS A 231 -10.87 3.49 -3.91
C HIS A 231 -11.63 3.24 -2.60
N LYS A 232 -12.45 2.19 -2.55
CA LYS A 232 -13.22 1.82 -1.35
C LYS A 232 -12.31 1.81 -0.13
N PRO A 233 -12.58 2.63 0.89
CA PRO A 233 -11.70 2.77 2.05
C PRO A 233 -11.91 1.61 3.01
N GLU A 234 -11.15 0.54 2.85
CA GLU A 234 -11.28 -0.66 3.65
C GLU A 234 -10.26 -0.73 4.80
N GLY A 235 -9.25 0.16 4.80
CA GLY A 235 -8.24 0.20 5.86
C GLY A 235 -7.11 1.20 5.60
N ALA A 236 -6.02 1.05 6.36
CA ALA A 236 -4.85 1.94 6.39
C ALA A 236 -5.20 3.39 6.79
N ILE A 237 -4.38 4.35 6.35
CA ILE A 237 -4.50 5.78 6.69
C ILE A 237 -4.48 6.67 5.46
N PHE A 238 -4.80 6.11 4.30
CA PHE A 238 -4.74 6.78 3.01
C PHE A 238 -6.03 6.58 2.25
N LEU A 239 -6.34 7.56 1.38
CA LEU A 239 -7.28 7.45 0.29
C LEU A 239 -6.51 7.42 -1.03
N TRP A 240 -7.00 6.61 -1.95
CA TRP A 240 -6.50 6.50 -3.31
C TRP A 240 -7.54 7.08 -4.25
N LEU A 241 -7.16 8.19 -4.89
CA LEU A 241 -8.04 8.98 -5.76
C LEU A 241 -7.68 8.71 -7.22
N TRP A 242 -8.67 8.39 -8.03
CA TRP A 242 -8.56 8.24 -9.47
C TRP A 242 -9.29 9.37 -10.17
N PHE A 243 -8.57 10.21 -10.87
CA PHE A 243 -9.11 11.36 -11.60
C PHE A 243 -9.49 10.97 -13.02
N ILE A 244 -10.81 11.01 -13.30
CA ILE A 244 -11.35 10.64 -14.60
C ILE A 244 -11.05 11.75 -15.60
N ASP A 245 -10.57 11.39 -16.79
CA ASP A 245 -10.30 12.30 -17.92
C ASP A 245 -9.45 13.52 -17.54
N LEU A 246 -8.58 13.40 -16.53
CA LEU A 246 -7.66 14.48 -16.17
C LEU A 246 -6.74 14.80 -17.36
N PRO A 247 -6.74 16.03 -17.91
CA PRO A 247 -5.99 16.36 -19.13
C PRO A 247 -4.48 16.56 -18.93
N ILE A 248 -4.00 16.39 -17.71
CA ILE A 248 -2.59 16.43 -17.32
C ILE A 248 -2.25 15.19 -16.50
N SER A 249 -0.98 14.80 -16.44
CA SER A 249 -0.58 13.71 -15.54
C SER A 249 -0.67 14.15 -14.08
N THR A 250 -0.85 13.19 -13.17
CA THR A 250 -0.85 13.45 -11.73
C THR A 250 0.50 13.97 -11.22
N GLU A 251 1.58 13.75 -11.95
CA GLU A 251 2.88 14.37 -11.66
C GLU A 251 2.84 15.88 -11.87
N ILE A 252 2.26 16.34 -13.00
CA ILE A 252 2.06 17.78 -13.27
C ILE A 252 1.11 18.37 -12.22
N LEU A 253 0.02 17.67 -11.90
CA LEU A 253 -0.91 18.08 -10.86
C LEU A 253 -0.19 18.23 -9.51
N TYR A 254 0.66 17.28 -9.14
CA TYR A 254 1.48 17.35 -7.91
C TYR A 254 2.35 18.61 -7.87
N GLN A 255 3.03 18.96 -8.96
CA GLN A 255 3.87 20.16 -8.99
C GLN A 255 3.04 21.45 -8.76
N ARG A 256 1.82 21.52 -9.31
CA ARG A 256 0.89 22.64 -9.10
C ARG A 256 0.42 22.70 -7.63
N LEU A 257 0.02 21.57 -7.08
CA LEU A 257 -0.41 21.44 -5.68
C LEU A 257 0.71 21.83 -4.70
N LYS A 258 1.93 21.36 -4.96
CA LYS A 258 3.11 21.67 -4.15
C LYS A 258 3.39 23.18 -4.07
N GLN A 259 3.24 23.90 -5.18
CA GLN A 259 3.38 25.36 -5.21
C GLN A 259 2.36 26.08 -4.33
N ARG A 260 1.23 25.43 -4.05
CA ARG A 260 0.14 25.92 -3.20
C ARG A 260 0.16 25.33 -1.78
N GLY A 261 1.23 24.60 -1.42
CA GLY A 261 1.43 24.03 -0.07
C GLY A 261 0.66 22.73 0.17
N VAL A 262 0.16 22.05 -0.88
CA VAL A 262 -0.51 20.75 -0.78
C VAL A 262 0.40 19.65 -1.28
N LEU A 263 0.65 18.62 -0.43
CA LEU A 263 1.49 17.48 -0.76
C LEU A 263 0.65 16.21 -0.85
N MET A 264 0.58 15.63 -2.04
CA MET A 264 0.01 14.32 -2.32
C MET A 264 1.05 13.50 -3.07
N VAL A 265 0.88 12.19 -3.16
CA VAL A 265 1.88 11.35 -3.87
C VAL A 265 1.28 10.85 -5.18
N PRO A 266 1.92 11.16 -6.34
CA PRO A 266 1.48 10.66 -7.65
C PRO A 266 1.49 9.14 -7.72
N GLY A 267 0.55 8.59 -8.49
CA GLY A 267 0.26 7.16 -8.53
C GLY A 267 1.39 6.31 -9.07
N HIS A 268 2.09 6.77 -10.09
CA HIS A 268 3.12 5.98 -10.79
C HIS A 268 4.25 5.46 -9.89
N TYR A 269 4.48 6.07 -8.72
CA TYR A 269 5.48 5.58 -7.76
C TYR A 269 5.09 4.29 -7.03
N PHE A 270 3.84 3.84 -7.14
CA PHE A 270 3.32 2.69 -6.40
C PHE A 270 3.16 1.41 -7.25
N PHE A 271 3.79 1.36 -8.40
CA PHE A 271 3.73 0.22 -9.31
C PHE A 271 5.12 -0.38 -9.58
N PRO A 272 5.86 -0.80 -8.52
CA PRO A 272 7.18 -1.38 -8.71
C PRO A 272 7.09 -2.67 -9.55
N GLY A 273 7.94 -2.79 -10.57
CA GLY A 273 7.99 -3.98 -11.40
C GLY A 273 6.82 -4.16 -12.39
N LEU A 274 6.02 -3.13 -12.65
CA LEU A 274 4.99 -3.17 -13.68
C LEU A 274 5.65 -3.00 -15.05
N GLU A 275 5.69 -4.08 -15.85
CA GLU A 275 6.45 -4.12 -17.11
C GLU A 275 5.80 -3.33 -18.26
N HIS A 276 4.49 -3.07 -18.20
CA HIS A 276 3.76 -2.40 -19.27
C HIS A 276 3.16 -1.08 -18.81
N GLU A 277 3.31 -0.04 -19.63
CA GLU A 277 2.64 1.22 -19.40
C GLU A 277 1.14 1.02 -19.18
N TRP A 278 0.64 1.66 -18.15
CA TRP A 278 -0.78 1.68 -17.84
C TRP A 278 -1.20 3.12 -17.52
N PRO A 279 -2.02 3.77 -18.38
CA PRO A 279 -2.39 5.17 -18.18
C PRO A 279 -2.97 5.47 -16.79
N HIS A 280 -3.63 4.50 -16.19
CA HIS A 280 -4.20 4.58 -14.85
C HIS A 280 -3.16 4.99 -13.77
N THR A 281 -1.90 4.57 -13.91
CA THR A 281 -0.83 4.92 -12.96
C THR A 281 -0.59 6.43 -12.87
N HIS A 282 -0.82 7.15 -13.98
CA HIS A 282 -0.68 8.61 -14.08
C HIS A 282 -1.99 9.38 -13.85
N GLN A 283 -3.06 8.68 -13.50
CA GLN A 283 -4.38 9.26 -13.20
C GLN A 283 -4.72 9.17 -11.72
N CYS A 284 -3.92 8.46 -10.93
CA CYS A 284 -4.18 8.24 -9.52
C CYS A 284 -3.22 9.02 -8.61
N MET A 285 -3.69 9.35 -7.40
CA MET A 285 -2.87 9.94 -6.34
C MET A 285 -3.26 9.39 -4.97
N ARG A 286 -2.24 9.25 -4.09
CA ARG A 286 -2.44 8.94 -2.69
C ARG A 286 -2.62 10.21 -1.88
N MET A 287 -3.70 10.27 -1.10
CA MET A 287 -4.01 11.30 -0.11
C MET A 287 -3.93 10.72 1.30
N ASN A 288 -3.34 11.46 2.24
CA ASN A 288 -3.38 11.14 3.66
C ASN A 288 -4.57 11.87 4.30
N TYR A 289 -5.37 11.16 5.10
CA TYR A 289 -6.54 11.73 5.79
C TYR A 289 -6.35 11.92 7.31
N VAL A 290 -5.11 11.82 7.79
CA VAL A 290 -4.78 12.00 9.22
C VAL A 290 -4.70 13.46 9.67
N PRO A 291 -4.33 14.45 8.83
CA PRO A 291 -4.28 15.85 9.21
C PRO A 291 -5.61 16.37 9.80
N GLU A 292 -5.56 17.52 10.46
CA GLU A 292 -6.76 18.15 11.03
C GLU A 292 -7.81 18.47 9.95
N PRO A 293 -9.12 18.40 10.26
CA PRO A 293 -10.21 18.57 9.29
C PRO A 293 -10.10 19.84 8.46
N GLU A 294 -9.72 20.97 9.06
CA GLU A 294 -9.58 22.25 8.38
C GLU A 294 -8.42 22.22 7.34
N GLN A 295 -7.36 21.48 7.65
CA GLN A 295 -6.24 21.29 6.70
C GLN A 295 -6.67 20.40 5.52
N ILE A 296 -7.44 19.34 5.81
CA ILE A 296 -8.01 18.47 4.78
C ILE A 296 -8.93 19.24 3.86
N GLU A 297 -9.88 20.01 4.42
CA GLU A 297 -10.83 20.79 3.62
C GLU A 297 -10.11 21.79 2.72
N LYS A 298 -9.17 22.57 3.27
CA LYS A 298 -8.36 23.50 2.49
C LYS A 298 -7.55 22.78 1.39
N GLY A 299 -6.96 21.64 1.69
CA GLY A 299 -6.21 20.84 0.72
C GLY A 299 -7.09 20.34 -0.43
N VAL A 300 -8.31 19.86 -0.11
CA VAL A 300 -9.27 19.38 -1.11
C VAL A 300 -9.81 20.52 -1.97
N GLN A 301 -10.05 21.70 -1.40
CA GLN A 301 -10.42 22.90 -2.19
C GLN A 301 -9.35 23.24 -3.23
N ILE A 302 -8.08 23.29 -2.79
CA ILE A 302 -6.96 23.57 -3.70
C ILE A 302 -6.84 22.50 -4.78
N LEU A 303 -7.03 21.23 -4.43
CA LEU A 303 -7.04 20.11 -5.39
C LEU A 303 -8.14 20.30 -6.45
N ALA A 304 -9.36 20.62 -6.03
CA ALA A 304 -10.49 20.84 -6.93
C ALA A 304 -10.26 22.00 -7.88
N GLU A 305 -9.73 23.12 -7.39
CA GLU A 305 -9.38 24.28 -8.21
C GLU A 305 -8.31 23.95 -9.27
N GLU A 306 -7.27 23.19 -8.93
CA GLU A 306 -6.23 22.82 -9.90
C GLU A 306 -6.73 21.80 -10.95
N ILE A 307 -7.64 20.91 -10.59
CA ILE A 307 -8.31 20.00 -11.54
C ILE A 307 -9.16 20.80 -12.50
N GLU A 308 -10.01 21.70 -12.00
CA GLU A 308 -10.86 22.56 -12.83
C GLU A 308 -10.03 23.44 -13.78
N ARG A 309 -8.95 24.03 -13.27
CA ARG A 309 -7.99 24.80 -14.07
C ARG A 309 -7.40 23.97 -15.21
N ALA A 310 -7.01 22.71 -14.94
CA ALA A 310 -6.47 21.83 -15.95
C ALA A 310 -7.47 21.57 -17.09
N HIS A 311 -8.74 21.35 -16.77
CA HIS A 311 -9.80 21.17 -17.77
C HIS A 311 -10.07 22.45 -18.58
N GLN A 312 -10.07 23.63 -17.94
CA GLN A 312 -10.24 24.91 -18.63
C GLN A 312 -9.10 25.21 -19.62
N GLU A 313 -7.85 24.93 -19.23
CA GLU A 313 -6.68 25.08 -20.09
C GLU A 313 -6.75 24.16 -21.32
N ASP A 314 -7.20 22.91 -21.16
CA ASP A 314 -7.38 21.97 -22.26
C ASP A 314 -8.49 22.38 -23.22
N ALA A 315 -9.65 22.79 -22.69
CA ALA A 315 -10.75 23.32 -23.48
C ALA A 315 -10.34 24.57 -24.29
N GLY A 316 -9.53 25.45 -23.70
CA GLY A 316 -8.95 26.61 -24.37
C GLY A 316 -8.01 26.25 -25.51
N LYS A 317 -7.19 25.22 -25.34
CA LYS A 317 -6.32 24.70 -26.42
C LYS A 317 -7.13 24.11 -27.56
N LYS A 318 -8.14 23.29 -27.30
CA LYS A 318 -9.02 22.68 -28.32
C LYS A 318 -9.73 23.74 -29.16
N LYS A 319 -10.27 24.80 -28.56
CA LYS A 319 -10.88 25.91 -29.27
C LYS A 319 -9.93 26.66 -30.23
N ARG A 320 -8.67 26.86 -29.81
CA ARG A 320 -7.64 27.52 -30.65
C ARG A 320 -7.23 26.68 -31.86
N TYR A 321 -7.30 25.36 -31.79
CA TYR A 321 -7.01 24.46 -32.92
C TYR A 321 -8.15 24.39 -33.90
N VAL A 322 -9.40 24.43 -33.45
CA VAL A 322 -10.60 24.42 -34.35
C VAL A 322 -10.79 25.76 -35.07
N GLY A 323 -10.42 26.88 -34.44
CA GLY A 323 -10.53 28.23 -35.06
C GLY A 323 -9.43 28.57 -36.08
N LYS A 324 -8.46 27.65 -36.35
CA LYS A 324 -7.39 27.82 -37.35
C LYS A 324 -7.58 26.95 -38.60
N ARG A 325 -8.73 26.31 -38.76
CA ARG A 325 -9.19 25.63 -39.97
C ARG A 325 -10.32 26.47 -40.58
#